data_d19f19007e0903a50d56b65787b91da3
#
_entry.id   d19f19007e0903a50d56b65787b91da3
#
_cell.length_a   1.000
_cell.length_b   1.000
_cell.length_c   1.000
_cell.angle_alpha   90.00
_cell.angle_beta   90.00
_cell.angle_gamma   90.00
#
_symmetry.space_group_name_H-M   'P 1'
#
loop_
_entity.id
_entity.type
_entity.pdbx_description
1 polymer ?
#
loop_
_entity_poly.entity_id
_entity_poly.type
_entity_poly.pdbx_seq_one_letter_code
_entity_poly.pdbx_strand_id
1 'polypeptide(L)'
;MCIRDRSYRYADNLYGLQWWGDECIKPGVDTLYSIQPKTGKETMVITREQINKVLEENKAGKLSHLYSVSFPWADKPQMLFTIAGKFIVYDFKSNQVVSTLKTKDGADNEDYCAASGNVAYTIGNNLYVNEKAVTNEPEGIVCGQTVHRNEFGINKGTFWSPKGNLLAFYRMDESMVTQYPLVDITARVGEVNNVRYPMAGMTSHQVKVGIYNPATGKSIYLNAGDPTDRYFTNISWSPDEKSLYLIEVNRDQNHAKLCRYNAETGELM
;
A
#
# COMPACT_ATOMS: atom_id res chain seq x y z
N MET A 1 39.73 4.02 32.32
CA MET A 1 38.42 3.45 32.67
C MET A 1 37.95 2.61 31.51
N CYS A 2 38.08 1.29 31.62
CA CYS A 2 37.75 0.36 30.52
C CYS A 2 36.25 0.23 30.34
N ILE A 3 35.74 0.59 29.18
CA ILE A 3 34.31 0.48 28.77
C ILE A 3 33.91 -1.00 28.50
N ARG A 4 34.79 -1.96 28.76
CA ARG A 4 34.57 -3.38 28.47
C ARG A 4 33.58 -4.11 29.39
N ASP A 5 33.17 -3.53 30.52
CA ASP A 5 32.35 -4.24 31.50
C ASP A 5 30.86 -3.86 31.46
N ARG A 6 30.44 -3.04 30.49
CA ARG A 6 29.01 -2.80 30.25
C ARG A 6 28.52 -3.78 29.18
N SER A 7 28.00 -4.91 29.63
CA SER A 7 27.12 -5.70 28.80
C SER A 7 25.86 -4.87 28.54
N TYR A 8 25.78 -4.23 27.38
CA TYR A 8 24.55 -3.63 26.92
C TYR A 8 23.58 -4.79 26.68
N ARG A 9 22.64 -5.00 27.58
CA ARG A 9 21.45 -5.79 27.29
C ARG A 9 20.59 -4.91 26.41
N TYR A 10 20.57 -5.19 25.12
CA TYR A 10 19.54 -4.67 24.26
C TYR A 10 18.21 -5.22 24.75
N ALA A 11 17.21 -4.35 24.92
CA ALA A 11 15.85 -4.82 25.09
C ALA A 11 15.50 -5.76 23.94
N ASP A 12 14.72 -6.80 24.21
CA ASP A 12 14.22 -7.69 23.15
C ASP A 12 13.58 -6.85 22.06
N ASN A 13 13.94 -7.17 20.81
CA ASN A 13 13.39 -6.47 19.67
C ASN A 13 11.91 -6.82 19.54
N LEU A 14 11.06 -5.84 19.85
CA LEU A 14 9.60 -5.97 19.74
C LEU A 14 9.09 -5.60 18.33
N TYR A 15 9.99 -5.39 17.36
CA TYR A 15 9.59 -5.16 15.98
C TYR A 15 8.86 -6.37 15.40
N GLY A 16 7.80 -6.08 14.65
CA GLY A 16 7.01 -7.09 14.00
C GLY A 16 5.94 -7.74 14.88
N LEU A 17 5.76 -7.31 16.13
CA LEU A 17 4.60 -7.72 16.90
C LEU A 17 3.31 -7.23 16.21
N GLN A 18 2.33 -8.12 16.13
CA GLN A 18 1.04 -7.84 15.51
C GLN A 18 -0.09 -8.29 16.42
N TRP A 19 -1.24 -7.66 16.30
CA TRP A 19 -2.45 -8.08 16.97
C TRP A 19 -3.30 -8.94 16.03
N TRP A 20 -3.80 -10.05 16.53
CA TRP A 20 -4.88 -10.83 15.96
C TRP A 20 -5.99 -10.95 16.98
N GLY A 21 -7.05 -10.16 16.82
CA GLY A 21 -8.03 -9.94 17.88
C GLY A 21 -7.36 -9.43 19.16
N ASP A 22 -7.54 -10.15 20.26
CA ASP A 22 -6.92 -9.83 21.56
C ASP A 22 -5.57 -10.54 21.79
N GLU A 23 -5.10 -11.32 20.82
CA GLU A 23 -3.83 -12.04 20.91
C GLU A 23 -2.68 -11.22 20.29
N CYS A 24 -1.57 -11.16 21.00
CA CYS A 24 -0.33 -10.58 20.50
C CYS A 24 0.48 -11.67 19.78
N ILE A 25 0.73 -11.51 18.49
CA ILE A 25 1.47 -12.47 17.67
C ILE A 25 2.90 -11.93 17.43
N LYS A 26 3.88 -12.81 17.66
CA LYS A 26 5.30 -12.57 17.38
C LYS A 26 5.72 -13.45 16.20
N PRO A 27 5.91 -12.86 15.00
CA PRO A 27 6.51 -13.57 13.89
C PRO A 27 8.00 -13.81 14.13
N GLY A 28 8.46 -15.02 13.82
CA GLY A 28 9.87 -15.39 13.84
C GLY A 28 10.36 -15.79 12.45
N VAL A 29 11.56 -16.34 12.36
CA VAL A 29 12.08 -16.92 11.10
C VAL A 29 11.25 -18.17 10.76
N ASP A 30 11.16 -19.10 11.71
CA ASP A 30 10.60 -20.43 11.49
C ASP A 30 9.29 -20.71 12.25
N THR A 31 8.90 -19.82 13.16
CA THR A 31 7.76 -20.09 14.05
C THR A 31 7.00 -18.79 14.36
N LEU A 32 5.67 -18.88 14.34
CA LEU A 32 4.77 -17.87 14.91
C LEU A 32 4.48 -18.23 16.36
N TYR A 33 4.59 -17.23 17.24
CA TYR A 33 4.25 -17.34 18.65
C TYR A 33 3.09 -16.41 19.00
N SER A 34 2.17 -16.89 19.83
CA SER A 34 1.24 -16.05 20.58
C SER A 34 1.89 -15.69 21.92
N ILE A 35 1.87 -14.41 22.26
CA ILE A 35 2.41 -13.89 23.52
C ILE A 35 1.26 -13.46 24.40
N GLN A 36 1.24 -13.96 25.63
CA GLN A 36 0.32 -13.46 26.63
C GLN A 36 0.84 -12.10 27.18
N PRO A 37 0.14 -10.99 26.97
CA PRO A 37 0.68 -9.65 27.29
C PRO A 37 1.04 -9.43 28.75
N LYS A 38 0.31 -10.08 29.69
CA LYS A 38 0.54 -9.89 31.14
C LYS A 38 1.76 -10.64 31.67
N THR A 39 2.09 -11.79 31.09
CA THR A 39 3.15 -12.69 31.63
C THR A 39 4.37 -12.79 30.72
N GLY A 40 4.25 -12.34 29.44
CA GLY A 40 5.26 -12.55 28.43
C GLY A 40 5.40 -14.02 27.97
N LYS A 41 4.50 -14.92 28.42
CA LYS A 41 4.58 -16.32 28.06
C LYS A 41 4.33 -16.50 26.56
N GLU A 42 5.27 -17.12 25.87
CA GLU A 42 5.17 -17.47 24.45
C GLU A 42 4.56 -18.87 24.30
N THR A 43 3.63 -19.00 23.36
CA THR A 43 3.03 -20.28 22.95
C THR A 43 3.16 -20.39 21.43
N MET A 44 3.68 -21.52 20.96
CA MET A 44 3.80 -21.78 19.52
C MET A 44 2.42 -21.88 18.88
N VAL A 45 2.23 -21.16 17.78
CA VAL A 45 1.00 -21.17 16.96
C VAL A 45 1.14 -22.12 15.79
N ILE A 46 2.17 -21.89 14.94
CA ILE A 46 2.44 -22.69 13.74
C ILE A 46 3.89 -22.53 13.31
N THR A 47 4.44 -23.53 12.64
CA THR A 47 5.78 -23.46 12.08
C THR A 47 5.78 -23.18 10.56
N ARG A 48 6.85 -22.57 10.07
CA ARG A 48 7.09 -22.36 8.64
C ARG A 48 7.10 -23.67 7.85
N GLU A 49 7.61 -24.75 8.43
CA GLU A 49 7.63 -26.08 7.82
C GLU A 49 6.23 -26.60 7.56
N GLN A 50 5.32 -26.47 8.55
CA GLN A 50 3.91 -26.87 8.40
C GLN A 50 3.23 -26.09 7.29
N ILE A 51 3.44 -24.76 7.25
CA ILE A 51 2.88 -23.90 6.21
C ILE A 51 3.43 -24.29 4.83
N ASN A 52 4.76 -24.44 4.72
CA ASN A 52 5.40 -24.75 3.45
C ASN A 52 4.96 -26.09 2.88
N LYS A 53 4.71 -27.09 3.72
CA LYS A 53 4.15 -28.38 3.26
C LYS A 53 2.82 -28.19 2.54
N VAL A 54 1.91 -27.41 3.13
CA VAL A 54 0.59 -27.12 2.52
C VAL A 54 0.73 -26.25 1.26
N LEU A 55 1.65 -25.28 1.28
CA LEU A 55 1.93 -24.43 0.10
C LEU A 55 2.46 -25.24 -1.08
N GLU A 56 3.33 -26.22 -0.83
CA GLU A 56 3.85 -27.12 -1.87
C GLU A 56 2.74 -27.98 -2.48
N GLU A 57 1.86 -28.55 -1.65
CA GLU A 57 0.68 -29.32 -2.09
C GLU A 57 -0.25 -28.48 -3.00
N ASN A 58 -0.37 -27.18 -2.69
CA ASN A 58 -1.19 -26.23 -3.45
C ASN A 58 -0.44 -25.52 -4.59
N LYS A 59 0.84 -25.84 -4.86
CA LYS A 59 1.69 -25.19 -5.85
C LYS A 59 1.76 -23.65 -5.67
N ALA A 60 1.67 -23.21 -4.41
CA ALA A 60 1.60 -21.79 -4.06
C ALA A 60 2.98 -21.15 -3.84
N GLY A 61 4.05 -21.96 -3.82
CA GLY A 61 5.42 -21.51 -3.58
C GLY A 61 5.92 -21.86 -2.19
N LYS A 62 6.92 -21.14 -1.69
CA LYS A 62 7.56 -21.42 -0.39
C LYS A 62 7.89 -20.13 0.34
N LEU A 63 7.55 -20.05 1.62
CA LEU A 63 7.98 -18.97 2.50
C LEU A 63 9.43 -19.20 2.97
N SER A 64 10.22 -18.14 2.91
CA SER A 64 11.61 -18.13 3.44
C SER A 64 11.65 -17.83 4.94
N HIS A 65 10.71 -17.02 5.43
CA HIS A 65 10.56 -16.62 6.83
C HIS A 65 9.11 -16.17 7.11
N LEU A 66 8.76 -16.00 8.38
CA LEU A 66 7.41 -15.59 8.78
C LEU A 66 7.30 -14.10 9.16
N TYR A 67 8.36 -13.29 8.99
CA TYR A 67 8.31 -11.85 9.28
C TYR A 67 7.40 -11.05 8.35
N SER A 68 7.14 -11.57 7.15
CA SER A 68 6.31 -10.90 6.13
C SER A 68 4.82 -11.25 6.22
N VAL A 69 4.41 -12.06 7.20
CA VAL A 69 2.99 -12.38 7.38
C VAL A 69 2.27 -11.24 8.09
N SER A 70 1.00 -11.03 7.78
CA SER A 70 0.11 -10.06 8.43
C SER A 70 -1.21 -10.69 8.83
N PHE A 71 -1.89 -10.08 9.80
CA PHE A 71 -3.17 -10.57 10.37
C PHE A 71 -4.27 -9.52 10.21
N PRO A 72 -4.74 -9.27 8.98
CA PRO A 72 -5.71 -8.20 8.73
C PRO A 72 -7.13 -8.50 9.22
N TRP A 73 -7.43 -9.74 9.62
CA TRP A 73 -8.74 -10.15 10.12
C TRP A 73 -8.67 -10.50 11.61
N ALA A 74 -9.23 -9.64 12.45
CA ALA A 74 -9.25 -9.84 13.91
C ALA A 74 -10.11 -11.02 14.36
N ASP A 75 -11.14 -11.36 13.58
CA ASP A 75 -12.16 -12.39 13.87
C ASP A 75 -11.90 -13.73 13.18
N LYS A 76 -10.90 -13.82 12.29
CA LYS A 76 -10.58 -15.04 11.54
C LYS A 76 -9.15 -15.51 11.82
N PRO A 77 -8.91 -16.81 12.00
CA PRO A 77 -7.56 -17.34 12.19
C PRO A 77 -6.76 -17.37 10.87
N GLN A 78 -6.75 -16.26 10.18
CA GLN A 78 -6.18 -16.12 8.85
C GLN A 78 -5.03 -15.13 8.84
N MET A 79 -4.01 -15.47 8.10
CA MET A 79 -2.89 -14.60 7.81
C MET A 79 -2.78 -14.37 6.31
N LEU A 80 -2.22 -13.22 5.95
CA LEU A 80 -1.95 -12.79 4.58
C LEU A 80 -0.44 -12.67 4.39
N PHE A 81 0.06 -13.18 3.27
CA PHE A 81 1.44 -12.98 2.82
C PHE A 81 1.53 -13.08 1.29
N THR A 82 2.66 -12.63 0.75
CA THR A 82 2.90 -12.62 -0.69
C THR A 82 4.08 -13.53 -1.04
N ILE A 83 3.92 -14.36 -2.07
CA ILE A 83 4.98 -15.18 -2.65
C ILE A 83 4.96 -15.01 -4.17
N ALA A 84 6.04 -14.49 -4.75
CA ALA A 84 6.19 -14.33 -6.21
C ALA A 84 4.96 -13.67 -6.87
N GLY A 85 4.49 -12.54 -6.33
CA GLY A 85 3.33 -11.79 -6.84
C GLY A 85 1.98 -12.46 -6.60
N LYS A 86 1.92 -13.50 -5.76
CA LYS A 86 0.67 -14.12 -5.32
C LYS A 86 0.36 -13.73 -3.90
N PHE A 87 -0.80 -13.12 -3.68
CA PHE A 87 -1.38 -12.93 -2.36
C PHE A 87 -2.02 -14.23 -1.90
N ILE A 88 -1.60 -14.72 -0.75
CA ILE A 88 -2.06 -15.99 -0.19
C ILE A 88 -2.72 -15.70 1.15
N VAL A 89 -3.99 -16.09 1.27
CA VAL A 89 -4.72 -16.13 2.54
C VAL A 89 -4.64 -17.55 3.06
N TYR A 90 -4.10 -17.69 4.25
CA TYR A 90 -3.85 -18.98 4.90
C TYR A 90 -4.50 -19.03 6.27
N ASP A 91 -5.29 -20.07 6.52
CA ASP A 91 -5.87 -20.32 7.82
C ASP A 91 -4.91 -21.19 8.65
N PHE A 92 -4.35 -20.60 9.70
CA PHE A 92 -3.32 -21.24 10.54
C PHE A 92 -3.89 -22.19 11.61
N LYS A 93 -5.22 -22.19 11.84
CA LYS A 93 -5.87 -23.19 12.71
C LYS A 93 -6.26 -24.44 11.95
N SER A 94 -6.86 -24.30 10.77
CA SER A 94 -7.19 -25.44 9.92
C SER A 94 -6.01 -25.92 9.08
N ASN A 95 -4.92 -25.15 9.02
CA ASN A 95 -3.71 -25.43 8.27
C ASN A 95 -4.00 -25.59 6.75
N GLN A 96 -4.68 -24.61 6.16
CA GLN A 96 -5.14 -24.65 4.77
C GLN A 96 -4.95 -23.30 4.03
N VAL A 97 -4.69 -23.36 2.73
CA VAL A 97 -4.80 -22.21 1.85
C VAL A 97 -6.28 -21.89 1.62
N VAL A 98 -6.72 -20.71 2.01
CA VAL A 98 -8.10 -20.22 1.83
C VAL A 98 -8.30 -19.65 0.44
N SER A 99 -7.37 -18.82 -0.01
CA SER A 99 -7.40 -18.22 -1.33
C SER A 99 -6.00 -17.85 -1.83
N THR A 100 -5.87 -17.80 -3.13
CA THR A 100 -4.68 -17.31 -3.81
C THR A 100 -5.11 -16.34 -4.92
N LEU A 101 -4.54 -15.14 -4.90
CA LEU A 101 -4.76 -14.14 -5.93
C LEU A 101 -3.41 -13.74 -6.55
N LYS A 102 -3.27 -13.86 -7.87
CA LYS A 102 -2.07 -13.44 -8.59
C LYS A 102 -2.32 -12.12 -9.30
N THR A 103 -1.39 -11.17 -9.16
CA THR A 103 -1.34 -9.97 -9.99
C THR A 103 -0.74 -10.28 -11.37
N LYS A 104 -0.95 -9.41 -12.34
CA LYS A 104 -0.31 -9.55 -13.66
C LYS A 104 1.19 -9.35 -13.56
N ASP A 105 1.91 -9.95 -14.50
CA ASP A 105 3.35 -9.76 -14.57
C ASP A 105 3.69 -8.28 -14.82
N GLY A 106 4.70 -7.76 -14.12
CA GLY A 106 5.04 -6.33 -14.12
C GLY A 106 4.18 -5.47 -13.19
N ALA A 107 3.38 -6.09 -12.31
CA ALA A 107 2.65 -5.38 -11.26
C ALA A 107 3.62 -4.73 -10.26
N ASP A 108 3.28 -3.50 -9.87
CA ASP A 108 3.95 -2.70 -8.86
C ASP A 108 2.91 -1.95 -8.02
N ASN A 109 3.31 -1.34 -6.89
CA ASN A 109 2.42 -0.59 -5.99
C ASN A 109 1.18 -1.38 -5.54
N GLU A 110 1.37 -2.65 -5.22
CA GLU A 110 0.30 -3.57 -4.86
C GLU A 110 -0.35 -3.19 -3.52
N ASP A 111 -1.68 -3.12 -3.49
CA ASP A 111 -2.50 -2.77 -2.32
C ASP A 111 -3.67 -3.76 -2.18
N TYR A 112 -3.52 -4.75 -1.32
CA TYR A 112 -4.54 -5.77 -1.07
C TYR A 112 -5.59 -5.29 -0.08
N CYS A 113 -6.85 -5.41 -0.45
CA CYS A 113 -8.00 -5.11 0.41
C CYS A 113 -8.47 -6.34 1.17
N ALA A 114 -8.17 -6.43 2.45
CA ALA A 114 -8.60 -7.56 3.27
C ALA A 114 -10.12 -7.69 3.41
N ALA A 115 -10.86 -6.57 3.33
CA ALA A 115 -12.32 -6.56 3.48
C ALA A 115 -13.03 -7.22 2.28
N SER A 116 -12.54 -6.97 1.05
CA SER A 116 -13.17 -7.48 -0.19
C SER A 116 -12.38 -8.59 -0.87
N GLY A 117 -11.11 -8.80 -0.51
CA GLY A 117 -10.21 -9.72 -1.21
C GLY A 117 -9.73 -9.21 -2.56
N ASN A 118 -9.99 -7.94 -2.91
CA ASN A 118 -9.50 -7.33 -4.14
C ASN A 118 -8.05 -6.85 -3.97
N VAL A 119 -7.32 -6.72 -5.08
CA VAL A 119 -5.99 -6.10 -5.12
C VAL A 119 -5.97 -4.98 -6.14
N ALA A 120 -5.49 -3.81 -5.74
CA ALA A 120 -5.13 -2.73 -6.62
C ALA A 120 -3.62 -2.78 -6.89
N TYR A 121 -3.19 -2.48 -8.10
CA TYR A 121 -1.78 -2.44 -8.48
C TYR A 121 -1.58 -1.61 -9.75
N THR A 122 -0.35 -1.26 -10.06
CA THR A 122 -0.03 -0.54 -11.28
C THR A 122 0.78 -1.42 -12.25
N ILE A 123 0.60 -1.19 -13.55
CA ILE A 123 1.54 -1.65 -14.59
C ILE A 123 1.91 -0.42 -15.39
N GLY A 124 3.20 -0.07 -15.40
CA GLY A 124 3.63 1.23 -15.88
C GLY A 124 2.91 2.35 -15.13
N ASN A 125 2.28 3.25 -15.84
CA ASN A 125 1.58 4.40 -15.26
C ASN A 125 0.07 4.19 -15.06
N ASN A 126 -0.45 2.99 -15.31
CA ASN A 126 -1.87 2.71 -15.25
C ASN A 126 -2.27 1.83 -14.08
N LEU A 127 -3.45 2.14 -13.51
CA LEU A 127 -4.04 1.45 -12.36
C LEU A 127 -4.88 0.25 -12.83
N TYR A 128 -4.75 -0.84 -12.10
CA TYR A 128 -5.52 -2.08 -12.24
C TYR A 128 -6.17 -2.45 -10.92
N VAL A 129 -7.33 -3.11 -11.01
CA VAL A 129 -7.96 -3.82 -9.89
C VAL A 129 -8.25 -5.25 -10.34
N ASN A 130 -7.64 -6.22 -9.67
CA ASN A 130 -7.63 -7.62 -10.09
C ASN A 130 -7.18 -7.75 -11.57
N GLU A 131 -8.01 -8.34 -12.41
CA GLU A 131 -7.72 -8.53 -13.84
C GLU A 131 -8.04 -7.28 -14.71
N LYS A 132 -8.75 -6.28 -14.17
CA LYS A 132 -9.31 -5.16 -14.94
C LYS A 132 -8.42 -3.92 -14.87
N ALA A 133 -8.18 -3.32 -16.03
CA ALA A 133 -7.63 -1.96 -16.09
C ALA A 133 -8.69 -0.96 -15.61
N VAL A 134 -8.31 -0.12 -14.64
CA VAL A 134 -9.12 1.00 -14.14
C VAL A 134 -8.86 2.25 -14.97
N THR A 135 -7.61 2.42 -15.40
CA THR A 135 -7.17 3.55 -16.24
C THR A 135 -6.44 3.06 -17.48
N ASN A 136 -6.48 3.87 -18.52
CA ASN A 136 -5.72 3.70 -19.75
C ASN A 136 -5.27 5.07 -20.25
N GLU A 137 -4.34 5.64 -19.53
CA GLU A 137 -3.86 7.00 -19.73
C GLU A 137 -2.59 7.02 -20.58
N PRO A 138 -2.35 8.11 -21.35
CA PRO A 138 -1.14 8.27 -22.15
C PRO A 138 0.09 8.50 -21.27
N GLU A 139 1.26 8.53 -21.91
CA GLU A 139 2.52 8.92 -21.26
C GLU A 139 2.41 10.32 -20.63
N GLY A 140 2.99 10.47 -19.44
CA GLY A 140 2.93 11.69 -18.65
C GLY A 140 1.73 11.78 -17.72
N ILE A 141 0.83 10.81 -17.75
CA ILE A 141 -0.24 10.64 -16.76
C ILE A 141 0.06 9.40 -15.91
N VAL A 142 0.09 9.56 -14.61
CA VAL A 142 0.41 8.49 -13.65
C VAL A 142 -0.77 8.27 -12.71
N CYS A 143 -1.24 7.04 -12.62
CA CYS A 143 -2.40 6.67 -11.80
C CYS A 143 -2.04 5.61 -10.75
N GLY A 144 -2.58 5.75 -9.54
CA GLY A 144 -2.42 4.76 -8.47
C GLY A 144 -1.03 4.72 -7.82
N GLN A 145 -0.20 5.71 -8.09
CA GLN A 145 1.15 5.84 -7.49
C GLN A 145 1.21 7.04 -6.55
N THR A 146 2.29 7.13 -5.79
CA THR A 146 2.57 8.28 -4.91
C THR A 146 2.68 9.56 -5.74
N VAL A 147 2.28 10.67 -5.15
CA VAL A 147 2.31 12.00 -5.74
C VAL A 147 3.12 12.96 -4.87
N HIS A 148 3.28 14.22 -5.33
CA HIS A 148 3.90 15.30 -4.55
C HIS A 148 5.27 14.93 -3.98
N ARG A 149 6.06 14.11 -4.71
CA ARG A 149 7.40 13.66 -4.30
C ARG A 149 7.44 12.98 -2.92
N ASN A 150 6.35 12.28 -2.57
CA ASN A 150 6.18 11.59 -1.28
C ASN A 150 6.20 12.54 -0.06
N GLU A 151 5.96 13.84 -0.27
CA GLU A 151 5.81 14.81 0.81
C GLU A 151 4.51 14.57 1.59
N PHE A 152 4.36 15.22 2.72
CA PHE A 152 3.16 15.15 3.60
C PHE A 152 2.78 13.72 4.05
N GLY A 153 3.75 12.81 4.11
CA GLY A 153 3.50 11.42 4.50
C GLY A 153 2.84 10.56 3.44
N ILE A 154 2.81 11.01 2.18
CA ILE A 154 2.28 10.22 1.06
C ILE A 154 3.25 9.09 0.74
N ASN A 155 2.82 7.85 0.99
CA ASN A 155 3.62 6.64 0.76
C ASN A 155 2.95 5.62 -0.17
N LYS A 156 1.72 5.91 -0.62
CA LYS A 156 0.99 5.08 -1.60
C LYS A 156 0.03 5.94 -2.42
N GLY A 157 -0.46 5.38 -3.52
CA GLY A 157 -1.35 6.08 -4.45
C GLY A 157 -2.76 5.54 -4.51
N THR A 158 -3.08 4.50 -3.71
CA THR A 158 -4.39 3.82 -3.66
C THR A 158 -4.89 3.72 -2.24
N PHE A 159 -6.21 3.84 -2.03
CA PHE A 159 -6.83 3.89 -0.70
C PHE A 159 -8.18 3.17 -0.73
N TRP A 160 -8.20 1.93 -0.30
CA TRP A 160 -9.43 1.15 -0.19
C TRP A 160 -10.37 1.72 0.87
N SER A 161 -11.64 1.73 0.58
CA SER A 161 -12.67 2.03 1.58
C SER A 161 -12.78 0.91 2.64
N PRO A 162 -13.29 1.18 3.85
CA PRO A 162 -13.26 0.22 4.96
C PRO A 162 -13.89 -1.15 4.68
N LYS A 163 -14.92 -1.19 3.83
CA LYS A 163 -15.56 -2.44 3.40
C LYS A 163 -15.06 -2.97 2.07
N GLY A 164 -14.16 -2.21 1.41
CA GLY A 164 -13.58 -2.55 0.11
C GLY A 164 -14.53 -2.39 -1.08
N ASN A 165 -15.61 -1.63 -0.93
CA ASN A 165 -16.57 -1.37 -2.02
C ASN A 165 -16.06 -0.31 -2.99
N LEU A 166 -15.17 0.58 -2.55
CA LEU A 166 -14.63 1.69 -3.32
C LEU A 166 -13.12 1.77 -3.18
N LEU A 167 -12.46 2.32 -4.19
CA LEU A 167 -11.03 2.58 -4.20
C LEU A 167 -10.78 4.03 -4.57
N ALA A 168 -10.25 4.84 -3.66
CA ALA A 168 -9.72 6.14 -4.01
C ALA A 168 -8.30 6.00 -4.55
N PHE A 169 -7.93 6.82 -5.54
CA PHE A 169 -6.62 6.78 -6.15
C PHE A 169 -6.17 8.16 -6.64
N TYR A 170 -4.87 8.38 -6.66
CA TYR A 170 -4.30 9.55 -7.29
C TYR A 170 -4.18 9.37 -8.80
N ARG A 171 -4.47 10.45 -9.53
CA ARG A 171 -4.14 10.66 -10.94
C ARG A 171 -3.30 11.91 -11.05
N MET A 172 -2.05 11.74 -11.40
CA MET A 172 -1.08 12.82 -11.57
C MET A 172 -0.84 13.07 -13.05
N ASP A 173 -1.04 14.30 -13.47
CA ASP A 173 -0.62 14.80 -14.78
C ASP A 173 0.72 15.51 -14.63
N GLU A 174 1.75 14.93 -15.20
CA GLU A 174 3.09 15.50 -15.28
C GLU A 174 3.55 15.75 -16.73
N SER A 175 2.62 15.72 -17.68
CA SER A 175 2.91 15.90 -19.11
C SER A 175 3.59 17.25 -19.40
N MET A 176 3.23 18.28 -18.63
CA MET A 176 3.79 19.64 -18.72
C MET A 176 5.10 19.83 -17.92
N VAL A 177 5.50 18.85 -17.12
CA VAL A 177 6.69 18.97 -16.27
C VAL A 177 7.95 18.77 -17.11
N THR A 178 8.90 19.67 -16.95
CA THR A 178 10.20 19.62 -17.66
C THR A 178 10.95 18.33 -17.33
N GLN A 179 11.52 17.74 -18.36
CA GLN A 179 12.43 16.60 -18.20
C GLN A 179 13.80 17.10 -17.72
N TYR A 180 14.28 16.52 -16.64
CA TYR A 180 15.59 16.76 -16.07
C TYR A 180 16.52 15.58 -16.37
N PRO A 181 17.70 15.82 -16.97
CA PRO A 181 18.62 14.75 -17.32
C PRO A 181 19.37 14.25 -16.07
N LEU A 182 19.23 12.97 -15.76
CA LEU A 182 20.08 12.28 -14.80
C LEU A 182 21.12 11.45 -15.56
N VAL A 183 22.39 11.66 -15.26
CA VAL A 183 23.48 10.88 -15.87
C VAL A 183 23.76 9.64 -15.03
N ASP A 184 23.55 8.47 -15.60
CA ASP A 184 24.02 7.21 -15.01
C ASP A 184 25.51 7.04 -15.28
N ILE A 185 26.32 7.27 -14.26
CA ILE A 185 27.78 7.12 -14.31
C ILE A 185 28.25 5.69 -14.02
N THR A 186 27.34 4.79 -13.67
CA THR A 186 27.67 3.36 -13.42
C THR A 186 27.69 2.55 -14.71
N ALA A 187 27.04 3.04 -15.76
CA ALA A 187 27.13 2.47 -17.09
C ALA A 187 28.55 2.66 -17.66
N ARG A 188 29.01 1.70 -18.48
CA ARG A 188 30.36 1.75 -19.09
C ARG A 188 30.58 3.03 -19.92
N VAL A 189 29.56 3.48 -20.61
CA VAL A 189 29.47 4.79 -21.26
C VAL A 189 28.31 5.50 -20.59
N GLY A 190 28.54 6.72 -20.07
CA GLY A 190 27.49 7.46 -19.36
C GLY A 190 26.20 7.55 -20.18
N GLU A 191 25.09 7.15 -19.58
CA GLU A 191 23.77 7.20 -20.18
C GLU A 191 22.94 8.31 -19.53
N VAL A 192 22.06 8.93 -20.32
CA VAL A 192 21.18 9.98 -19.81
C VAL A 192 19.79 9.41 -19.61
N ASN A 193 19.33 9.40 -18.35
CA ASN A 193 17.96 9.05 -17.97
C ASN A 193 17.19 10.34 -17.67
N ASN A 194 16.22 10.69 -18.51
CA ASN A 194 15.38 11.85 -18.28
C ASN A 194 14.26 11.52 -17.28
N VAL A 195 14.12 12.34 -16.24
CA VAL A 195 13.03 12.27 -15.28
C VAL A 195 12.24 13.57 -15.30
N ARG A 196 10.92 13.50 -15.14
CA ARG A 196 10.09 14.69 -15.00
C ARG A 196 10.30 15.29 -13.62
N TYR A 197 10.93 16.47 -13.59
CA TYR A 197 11.26 17.16 -12.35
C TYR A 197 11.06 18.67 -12.50
N PRO A 198 10.09 19.26 -11.76
CA PRO A 198 9.89 20.71 -11.78
C PRO A 198 10.99 21.37 -10.95
N MET A 199 11.88 22.09 -11.61
CA MET A 199 12.85 22.93 -10.91
C MET A 199 12.16 24.18 -10.32
N ALA A 200 12.85 24.87 -9.42
CA ALA A 200 12.32 26.07 -8.79
C ALA A 200 11.79 27.09 -9.82
N GLY A 201 10.55 27.55 -9.63
CA GLY A 201 9.87 28.48 -10.51
C GLY A 201 9.30 27.89 -11.81
N MET A 202 9.45 26.57 -12.04
CA MET A 202 8.90 25.88 -13.21
C MET A 202 7.52 25.25 -12.91
N THR A 203 6.78 24.96 -13.98
CA THR A 203 5.47 24.31 -13.89
C THR A 203 5.58 22.94 -13.24
N SER A 204 4.77 22.72 -12.21
CA SER A 204 4.66 21.46 -11.48
C SER A 204 3.55 20.57 -12.05
N HIS A 205 3.54 19.31 -11.64
CA HIS A 205 2.46 18.37 -11.93
C HIS A 205 1.14 18.80 -11.30
N GLN A 206 0.04 18.32 -11.88
CA GLN A 206 -1.31 18.52 -11.38
C GLN A 206 -1.91 17.19 -10.93
N VAL A 207 -2.54 17.18 -9.76
CA VAL A 207 -3.11 15.96 -9.18
C VAL A 207 -4.62 16.06 -9.09
N LYS A 208 -5.30 14.96 -9.44
CA LYS A 208 -6.72 14.73 -9.16
C LYS A 208 -6.87 13.47 -8.32
N VAL A 209 -7.95 13.39 -7.55
CA VAL A 209 -8.32 12.19 -6.81
C VAL A 209 -9.51 11.55 -7.50
N GLY A 210 -9.37 10.29 -7.89
CA GLY A 210 -10.43 9.47 -8.45
C GLY A 210 -11.01 8.51 -7.41
N ILE A 211 -12.26 8.09 -7.62
CA ILE A 211 -12.93 7.02 -6.88
C ILE A 211 -13.41 5.98 -7.90
N TYR A 212 -12.92 4.77 -7.77
CA TYR A 212 -13.32 3.62 -8.59
C TYR A 212 -14.25 2.70 -7.81
N ASN A 213 -15.30 2.23 -8.47
CA ASN A 213 -16.22 1.23 -7.94
C ASN A 213 -16.00 -0.11 -8.66
N PRO A 214 -15.39 -1.12 -8.00
CA PRO A 214 -15.10 -2.42 -8.61
C PRO A 214 -16.34 -3.19 -9.09
N ALA A 215 -17.49 -3.01 -8.41
CA ALA A 215 -18.72 -3.71 -8.77
C ALA A 215 -19.32 -3.18 -10.09
N THR A 216 -19.22 -1.88 -10.35
CA THR A 216 -19.75 -1.27 -11.58
C THR A 216 -18.70 -1.07 -12.67
N GLY A 217 -17.41 -1.09 -12.30
CA GLY A 217 -16.32 -0.78 -13.22
C GLY A 217 -16.20 0.70 -13.59
N LYS A 218 -16.87 1.60 -12.85
CA LYS A 218 -16.88 3.04 -13.14
C LYS A 218 -15.99 3.81 -12.19
N SER A 219 -15.38 4.87 -12.71
CA SER A 219 -14.62 5.86 -11.94
C SER A 219 -15.29 7.23 -12.02
N ILE A 220 -15.21 7.98 -10.94
CA ILE A 220 -15.52 9.40 -10.88
C ILE A 220 -14.28 10.14 -10.37
N TYR A 221 -14.21 11.44 -10.60
CA TYR A 221 -13.17 12.30 -10.02
C TYR A 221 -13.81 13.34 -9.08
N LEU A 222 -13.10 13.67 -8.01
CA LEU A 222 -13.54 14.71 -7.10
C LEU A 222 -13.58 16.07 -7.82
N ASN A 223 -14.68 16.80 -7.60
CA ASN A 223 -14.82 18.18 -8.08
C ASN A 223 -14.08 19.15 -7.15
N ALA A 224 -12.75 19.05 -7.15
CA ALA A 224 -11.89 19.86 -6.30
C ALA A 224 -11.49 21.20 -6.93
N GLY A 225 -11.98 21.52 -8.14
CA GLY A 225 -11.65 22.73 -8.87
C GLY A 225 -10.27 22.66 -9.55
N ASP A 226 -9.63 23.83 -9.71
CA ASP A 226 -8.32 23.95 -10.39
C ASP A 226 -7.22 23.17 -9.62
N PRO A 227 -6.55 22.20 -10.22
CA PRO A 227 -5.49 21.42 -9.57
C PRO A 227 -4.14 22.14 -9.51
N THR A 228 -4.03 23.37 -10.01
CA THR A 228 -2.79 24.13 -10.07
C THR A 228 -2.34 24.59 -8.68
N ASP A 229 -1.06 24.49 -8.40
CA ASP A 229 -0.38 25.03 -7.21
C ASP A 229 -0.99 24.61 -5.87
N ARG A 230 -1.38 23.34 -5.75
CA ARG A 230 -1.84 22.74 -4.50
C ARG A 230 -1.51 21.26 -4.40
N TYR A 231 -1.59 20.77 -3.18
CA TYR A 231 -1.32 19.39 -2.82
C TYR A 231 -2.57 18.75 -2.22
N PHE A 232 -2.83 17.49 -2.59
CA PHE A 232 -3.87 16.67 -2.00
C PHE A 232 -3.23 15.55 -1.17
N THR A 233 -3.48 15.53 0.13
CA THR A 233 -2.83 14.62 1.07
C THR A 233 -3.83 14.06 2.08
N ASN A 234 -3.40 13.08 2.90
CA ASN A 234 -4.18 12.50 3.99
C ASN A 234 -5.55 11.97 3.57
N ILE A 235 -5.61 11.26 2.44
CA ILE A 235 -6.86 10.64 1.97
C ILE A 235 -7.36 9.64 3.02
N SER A 236 -8.63 9.80 3.43
CA SER A 236 -9.29 8.96 4.43
C SER A 236 -10.77 8.79 4.12
N TRP A 237 -11.30 7.60 4.36
CA TRP A 237 -12.71 7.27 4.17
C TRP A 237 -13.53 7.45 5.45
N SER A 238 -14.80 7.85 5.30
CA SER A 238 -15.77 7.66 6.39
C SER A 238 -16.06 6.16 6.60
N PRO A 239 -16.41 5.73 7.83
CA PRO A 239 -16.70 4.32 8.11
C PRO A 239 -17.88 3.76 7.31
N ASP A 240 -18.82 4.62 6.89
CA ASP A 240 -19.98 4.27 6.07
C ASP A 240 -19.70 4.29 4.56
N GLU A 241 -18.47 4.67 4.15
CA GLU A 241 -17.98 4.79 2.77
C GLU A 241 -18.70 5.86 1.93
N LYS A 242 -19.51 6.72 2.55
CA LYS A 242 -20.24 7.76 1.83
C LYS A 242 -19.46 9.05 1.61
N SER A 243 -18.35 9.20 2.31
CA SER A 243 -17.51 10.39 2.22
C SER A 243 -16.04 10.04 2.12
N LEU A 244 -15.34 10.81 1.31
CA LEU A 244 -13.89 10.84 1.24
C LEU A 244 -13.39 12.16 1.82
N TYR A 245 -12.46 12.07 2.75
CA TYR A 245 -11.76 13.21 3.33
C TYR A 245 -10.37 13.31 2.76
N LEU A 246 -9.91 14.53 2.57
CA LEU A 246 -8.52 14.84 2.24
C LEU A 246 -8.14 16.20 2.80
N ILE A 247 -6.84 16.42 2.95
CA ILE A 247 -6.30 17.73 3.25
C ILE A 247 -5.75 18.33 1.97
N GLU A 248 -6.25 19.52 1.64
CA GLU A 248 -5.69 20.37 0.59
C GLU A 248 -4.69 21.34 1.22
N VAL A 249 -3.48 21.40 0.67
CA VAL A 249 -2.42 22.33 1.10
C VAL A 249 -2.08 23.23 -0.09
N ASN A 250 -1.95 24.53 0.13
CA ASN A 250 -1.52 25.48 -0.90
C ASN A 250 -0.02 25.33 -1.23
N ARG A 251 0.40 25.88 -2.37
CA ARG A 251 1.79 25.78 -2.84
C ARG A 251 2.81 26.36 -1.85
N ASP A 252 2.45 27.44 -1.15
CA ASP A 252 3.32 28.06 -0.12
C ASP A 252 3.40 27.25 1.17
N GLN A 253 2.63 26.17 1.29
CA GLN A 253 2.61 25.24 2.43
C GLN A 253 2.31 25.92 3.77
N ASN A 254 1.58 27.03 3.75
CA ASN A 254 1.20 27.79 4.96
C ASN A 254 -0.29 27.78 5.23
N HIS A 255 -1.10 27.13 4.39
CA HIS A 255 -2.53 27.00 4.57
C HIS A 255 -2.99 25.59 4.20
N ALA A 256 -3.72 24.95 5.12
CA ALA A 256 -4.30 23.62 4.94
C ALA A 256 -5.82 23.67 5.18
N LYS A 257 -6.57 22.96 4.35
CA LYS A 257 -8.03 22.78 4.48
C LYS A 257 -8.36 21.30 4.57
N LEU A 258 -9.15 20.92 5.55
CA LEU A 258 -9.82 19.62 5.57
C LEU A 258 -11.07 19.70 4.69
N CYS A 259 -11.07 18.91 3.63
CA CYS A 259 -12.16 18.82 2.68
C CYS A 259 -12.87 17.48 2.80
N ARG A 260 -14.21 17.51 2.69
CA ARG A 260 -15.08 16.33 2.67
C ARG A 260 -15.81 16.26 1.34
N TYR A 261 -15.72 15.14 0.67
CA TYR A 261 -16.38 14.92 -0.63
C TYR A 261 -17.39 13.78 -0.54
N ASN A 262 -18.50 13.92 -1.26
CA ASN A 262 -19.45 12.85 -1.46
C ASN A 262 -18.82 11.76 -2.33
N ALA A 263 -18.79 10.51 -1.84
CA ALA A 263 -18.11 9.41 -2.52
C ALA A 263 -18.83 8.92 -3.80
N GLU A 264 -20.11 9.23 -3.96
CA GLU A 264 -20.92 8.85 -5.13
C GLU A 264 -20.85 9.91 -6.24
N THR A 265 -20.87 11.19 -5.87
CA THR A 265 -20.93 12.29 -6.84
C THR A 265 -19.62 13.01 -7.06
N GLY A 266 -18.67 12.90 -6.12
CA GLY A 266 -17.42 13.65 -6.14
C GLY A 266 -17.56 15.12 -5.70
N GLU A 267 -18.74 15.56 -5.29
CA GLU A 267 -18.99 16.94 -4.92
C GLU A 267 -18.47 17.27 -3.51
N LEU A 268 -17.96 18.48 -3.34
CA LEU A 268 -17.53 19.02 -2.05
C LEU A 268 -18.77 19.26 -1.16
N MET A 269 -18.69 18.84 0.10
CA MET A 269 -19.79 18.91 1.08
C MET A 269 -19.54 19.97 2.15
#